data_1eb23e0b3cb7e3e16f3688bfbf606762
#
_entry.id   1eb23e0b3cb7e3e16f3688bfbf606762
#
_cell.length_a   1.000
_cell.length_b   1.000
_cell.length_c   1.000
_cell.angle_alpha   90.00
_cell.angle_beta   90.00
_cell.angle_gamma   90.00
#
_symmetry.space_group_name_H-M   'P 1'
#
loop_
_entity.id
_entity.type
_entity.pdbx_description
1 polymer ?
#
loop_
_entity_poly.entity_id
_entity_poly.type
_entity_poly.pdbx_seq_one_letter_code
_entity_poly.pdbx_strand_id
1 'polypeptide(L)'
;MTEEKNISLEKMNSFGVIHKAKKLIFFEDKDEIIRFLKNNKADIDDILILGEGSNTLFTKDYSGIIFQSNIKGIEIIKEDNESINLKVGSGENWDDFVDFCVNSEYYGIENLS
;
A
#
# COMPACT_ATOMS: atom_id res chain seq x y z
N MET A 1 -0.04 6.21 -13.68
CA MET A 1 -0.91 5.14 -13.08
C MET A 1 -0.96 3.97 -14.04
N THR A 2 -0.77 2.78 -13.53
CA THR A 2 -0.75 1.55 -14.34
C THR A 2 -1.95 0.69 -13.96
N GLU A 3 -2.62 0.14 -14.97
CA GLU A 3 -3.80 -0.70 -14.81
C GLU A 3 -3.55 -2.07 -15.44
N GLU A 4 -3.88 -3.15 -14.70
CA GLU A 4 -3.79 -4.52 -15.19
C GLU A 4 -5.11 -5.25 -14.94
N LYS A 5 -5.49 -6.15 -15.85
CA LYS A 5 -6.75 -6.90 -15.78
C LYS A 5 -6.47 -8.39 -15.67
N ASN A 6 -7.32 -9.11 -14.93
CA ASN A 6 -7.23 -10.57 -14.73
C ASN A 6 -5.85 -11.01 -14.25
N ILE A 7 -5.27 -10.25 -13.32
CA ILE A 7 -3.92 -10.48 -12.84
C ILE A 7 -3.89 -11.49 -11.68
N SER A 8 -2.83 -12.31 -11.65
CA SER A 8 -2.56 -13.19 -10.52
C SER A 8 -2.12 -12.37 -9.30
N LEU A 9 -2.68 -12.71 -8.14
CA LEU A 9 -2.37 -12.09 -6.86
C LEU A 9 -1.28 -12.82 -6.08
N GLU A 10 -0.62 -13.80 -6.69
CA GLU A 10 0.41 -14.61 -6.03
C GLU A 10 1.53 -13.75 -5.45
N LYS A 11 1.99 -12.75 -6.20
CA LYS A 11 3.07 -11.84 -5.78
C LYS A 11 2.60 -10.72 -4.86
N MET A 12 1.29 -10.58 -4.67
CA MET A 12 0.67 -9.53 -3.87
C MET A 12 0.42 -9.94 -2.43
N ASN A 13 0.77 -11.15 -2.05
CA ASN A 13 0.60 -11.64 -0.70
C ASN A 13 1.79 -12.51 -0.30
N SER A 14 2.15 -12.51 0.98
CA SER A 14 3.29 -13.25 1.49
C SER A 14 3.05 -14.75 1.60
N PHE A 15 1.82 -15.21 1.40
CA PHE A 15 1.45 -16.62 1.48
C PHE A 15 1.61 -17.36 0.15
N GLY A 16 1.87 -16.63 -0.95
CA GLY A 16 2.06 -17.22 -2.27
C GLY A 16 0.83 -17.90 -2.85
N VAL A 17 -0.38 -17.55 -2.36
CA VAL A 17 -1.63 -18.16 -2.83
C VAL A 17 -2.01 -17.58 -4.18
N ILE A 18 -2.33 -18.48 -5.14
CA ILE A 18 -2.65 -18.09 -6.51
C ILE A 18 -4.16 -17.84 -6.64
N HIS A 19 -4.52 -16.56 -6.67
CA HIS A 19 -5.85 -16.08 -7.01
C HIS A 19 -5.72 -14.91 -7.98
N LYS A 20 -6.82 -14.53 -8.63
CA LYS A 20 -6.83 -13.47 -9.64
C LYS A 20 -7.71 -12.31 -9.20
N ALA A 21 -7.29 -11.11 -9.55
CA ALA A 21 -8.13 -9.92 -9.46
C ALA A 21 -8.68 -9.58 -10.84
N LYS A 22 -9.92 -9.08 -10.88
CA LYS A 22 -10.51 -8.57 -12.11
C LYS A 22 -9.72 -7.38 -12.65
N LYS A 23 -9.30 -6.48 -11.78
CA LYS A 23 -8.56 -5.28 -12.14
C LYS A 23 -7.62 -4.88 -11.01
N LEU A 24 -6.39 -4.55 -11.38
CA LEU A 24 -5.38 -4.07 -10.45
C LEU A 24 -4.85 -2.74 -10.96
N ILE A 25 -4.88 -1.72 -10.10
CA ILE A 25 -4.42 -0.37 -10.44
C ILE A 25 -3.32 0.02 -9.48
N PHE A 26 -2.15 0.35 -10.03
CA PHE A 26 -1.03 0.90 -9.28
C PHE A 26 -1.08 2.43 -9.38
N PHE A 27 -0.87 3.12 -8.28
CA PHE A 27 -0.78 4.58 -8.28
C PHE A 27 0.48 5.05 -7.53
N GLU A 28 1.06 6.15 -8.01
CA GLU A 28 2.32 6.69 -7.51
C GLU A 28 2.15 8.00 -6.74
N ASP A 29 1.01 8.67 -6.88
CA ASP A 29 0.66 9.85 -6.10
C ASP A 29 -0.84 9.89 -5.78
N LYS A 30 -1.19 10.70 -4.78
CA LYS A 30 -2.58 10.80 -4.32
C LYS A 30 -3.52 11.41 -5.36
N ASP A 31 -3.02 12.28 -6.23
CA ASP A 31 -3.85 12.95 -7.23
C ASP A 31 -4.32 11.99 -8.32
N GLU A 32 -3.53 10.97 -8.63
CA GLU A 32 -3.93 9.93 -9.58
C GLU A 32 -5.16 9.18 -9.09
N ILE A 33 -5.16 8.74 -7.83
CA ILE A 33 -6.28 7.99 -7.28
C ILE A 33 -7.51 8.87 -7.09
N ILE A 34 -7.33 10.12 -6.70
CA ILE A 34 -8.44 11.07 -6.56
C ILE A 34 -9.12 11.29 -7.91
N ARG A 35 -8.35 11.50 -8.98
CA ARG A 35 -8.90 11.66 -10.34
C ARG A 35 -9.62 10.42 -10.81
N PHE A 36 -9.04 9.25 -10.57
CA PHE A 36 -9.68 7.98 -10.93
C PHE A 36 -11.03 7.83 -10.24
N LEU A 37 -11.10 8.07 -8.93
CA LEU A 37 -12.34 7.95 -8.17
C LEU A 37 -13.39 8.95 -8.62
N LYS A 38 -13.01 10.17 -8.96
CA LYS A 38 -13.93 11.20 -9.47
C LYS A 38 -14.52 10.83 -10.83
N ASN A 39 -13.70 10.23 -11.70
CA ASN A 39 -14.11 9.92 -13.08
C ASN A 39 -14.84 8.57 -13.20
N ASN A 40 -14.78 7.72 -12.20
CA ASN A 40 -15.32 6.36 -12.26
C ASN A 40 -16.25 6.05 -11.08
N LYS A 41 -17.06 7.02 -10.66
CA LYS A 41 -17.93 6.89 -9.47
C LYS A 41 -18.90 5.70 -9.53
N ALA A 42 -19.33 5.32 -10.73
CA ALA A 42 -20.28 4.22 -10.91
C ALA A 42 -19.65 2.84 -10.74
N ASP A 43 -18.32 2.75 -10.80
CA ASP A 43 -17.60 1.46 -10.78
C ASP A 43 -16.88 1.20 -9.44
N ILE A 44 -17.16 2.01 -8.40
CA ILE A 44 -16.43 1.95 -7.13
C ILE A 44 -17.14 1.15 -6.03
N ASP A 45 -18.06 0.27 -6.37
CA ASP A 45 -18.81 -0.48 -5.34
C ASP A 45 -17.98 -1.56 -4.65
N ASP A 46 -16.85 -1.98 -5.23
CA ASP A 46 -16.06 -3.06 -4.70
C ASP A 46 -14.57 -2.75 -4.90
N ILE A 47 -13.99 -2.06 -3.93
CA ILE A 47 -12.58 -1.63 -3.96
C ILE A 47 -11.85 -2.17 -2.75
N LEU A 48 -10.66 -2.71 -2.98
CA LEU A 48 -9.71 -3.08 -1.94
C LEU A 48 -8.42 -2.27 -2.13
N ILE A 49 -8.00 -1.58 -1.08
CA ILE A 49 -6.72 -0.87 -1.08
C ILE A 49 -5.68 -1.77 -0.44
N LEU A 50 -4.60 -2.02 -1.17
CA LEU A 50 -3.56 -2.94 -0.77
C LEU A 50 -2.21 -2.22 -0.74
N GLY A 51 -1.42 -2.44 0.31
CA GLY A 51 -0.01 -2.05 0.31
C GLY A 51 0.81 -3.11 -0.43
N GLU A 52 1.85 -3.65 0.19
CA GLU A 52 2.61 -4.74 -0.42
C GLU A 52 1.89 -6.09 -0.37
N GLY A 53 0.88 -6.23 0.46
CA GLY A 53 0.16 -7.47 0.64
C GLY A 53 0.84 -8.48 1.57
N SER A 54 1.79 -8.03 2.41
CA SER A 54 2.56 -8.93 3.27
C SER A 54 1.73 -9.66 4.34
N ASN A 55 0.57 -9.11 4.71
CA ASN A 55 -0.35 -9.72 5.68
C ASN A 55 -1.73 -10.00 5.08
N THR A 56 -1.82 -10.07 3.76
CA THR A 56 -3.09 -10.29 3.07
C THR A 56 -3.15 -11.72 2.54
N LEU A 57 -4.26 -12.41 2.80
CA LEU A 57 -4.53 -13.75 2.26
C LEU A 57 -5.79 -13.67 1.40
N PHE A 58 -5.63 -14.03 0.13
CA PHE A 58 -6.76 -14.18 -0.78
C PHE A 58 -7.24 -15.62 -0.75
N THR A 59 -8.50 -15.84 -0.36
CA THR A 59 -9.11 -17.17 -0.27
C THR A 59 -9.87 -17.56 -1.54
N LYS A 60 -10.07 -16.59 -2.44
CA LYS A 60 -10.73 -16.75 -3.74
C LYS A 60 -10.31 -15.62 -4.64
N ASP A 61 -10.66 -15.70 -5.93
CA ASP A 61 -10.45 -14.60 -6.85
C ASP A 61 -11.24 -13.36 -6.39
N TYR A 62 -10.65 -12.19 -6.59
CA TYR A 62 -11.27 -10.93 -6.23
C TYR A 62 -11.98 -10.33 -7.44
N SER A 63 -13.29 -10.15 -7.36
CA SER A 63 -14.11 -9.68 -8.48
C SER A 63 -14.11 -8.16 -8.67
N GLY A 64 -13.58 -7.43 -7.71
CA GLY A 64 -13.54 -5.96 -7.73
C GLY A 64 -12.22 -5.39 -8.22
N ILE A 65 -11.98 -4.14 -7.84
CA ILE A 65 -10.77 -3.40 -8.18
C ILE A 65 -9.83 -3.39 -6.99
N ILE A 66 -8.57 -3.76 -7.21
CA ILE A 66 -7.52 -3.63 -6.22
C ILE A 66 -6.66 -2.42 -6.58
N PHE A 67 -6.53 -1.51 -5.62
CA PHE A 67 -5.60 -0.39 -5.72
C PHE A 67 -4.36 -0.70 -4.90
N GLN A 68 -3.20 -0.70 -5.55
CA GLN A 68 -1.93 -0.84 -4.86
C GLN A 68 -1.16 0.47 -4.89
N SER A 69 -0.75 0.93 -3.70
CA SER A 69 0.00 2.18 -3.58
C SER A 69 1.48 1.95 -3.85
N ASN A 70 2.04 2.78 -4.72
CA ASN A 70 3.49 2.95 -4.89
C ASN A 70 3.94 4.34 -4.45
N ILE A 71 3.17 5.00 -3.60
CA ILE A 71 3.54 6.29 -3.03
C ILE A 71 4.71 6.06 -2.08
N LYS A 72 5.86 6.65 -2.39
CA LYS A 72 7.09 6.52 -1.64
C LYS A 72 7.44 7.84 -0.93
N GLY A 73 8.37 7.75 -0.01
CA GLY A 73 8.95 8.88 0.68
C GLY A 73 8.71 8.86 2.18
N ILE A 74 9.71 9.34 2.91
CA ILE A 74 9.65 9.52 4.35
C ILE A 74 10.04 10.96 4.63
N GLU A 75 9.15 11.70 5.29
CA GLU A 75 9.32 13.12 5.57
C GLU A 75 9.12 13.39 7.06
N ILE A 76 10.02 14.16 7.66
CA ILE A 76 9.89 14.60 9.04
C ILE A 76 8.97 15.81 9.07
N ILE A 77 7.81 15.67 9.72
CA ILE A 77 6.83 16.76 9.85
C ILE A 77 7.16 17.62 11.07
N LYS A 78 7.47 16.99 12.20
CA LYS A 78 7.75 17.67 13.45
C LYS A 78 8.64 16.80 14.33
N GLU A 79 9.60 17.40 15.01
CA GLU A 79 10.50 16.72 15.91
C GLU A 79 10.71 17.56 17.18
N ASP A 80 10.63 16.93 18.34
CA ASP A 80 11.01 17.51 19.63
C ASP A 80 11.85 16.50 20.42
N ASN A 81 12.13 16.78 21.71
CA ASN A 81 12.99 15.93 22.53
C ASN A 81 12.35 14.59 22.91
N GLU A 82 11.04 14.45 22.77
CA GLU A 82 10.28 13.27 23.23
C GLU A 82 9.64 12.49 22.07
N SER A 83 9.40 13.13 20.95
CA SER A 83 8.66 12.51 19.85
C SER A 83 9.08 13.03 18.49
N ILE A 84 8.76 12.25 17.47
CA ILE A 84 8.94 12.64 16.07
C ILE A 84 7.68 12.23 15.28
N ASN A 85 7.22 13.12 14.42
CA ASN A 85 6.12 12.84 13.50
C ASN A 85 6.68 12.67 12.10
N LEU A 86 6.44 11.49 11.54
CA LEU A 86 6.87 11.13 10.19
C LEU A 86 5.67 10.98 9.25
N LYS A 87 5.81 11.52 8.06
CA LYS A 87 4.88 11.28 6.95
C LYS A 87 5.51 10.24 6.05
N VAL A 88 4.86 9.09 5.91
CA VAL A 88 5.39 7.94 5.19
C VAL A 88 4.46 7.60 4.05
N GLY A 89 5.00 7.44 2.85
CA GLY A 89 4.23 7.00 1.70
C GLY A 89 3.64 5.61 1.92
N SER A 90 2.39 5.43 1.55
CA SER A 90 1.67 4.18 1.79
C SER A 90 2.21 2.99 0.98
N GLY A 91 3.07 3.24 0.01
CA GLY A 91 3.76 2.20 -0.77
C GLY A 91 5.15 1.84 -0.26
N GLU A 92 5.58 2.44 0.86
CA GLU A 92 6.84 2.05 1.48
C GLU A 92 6.78 0.64 2.07
N ASN A 93 7.89 -0.10 1.97
CA ASN A 93 8.01 -1.40 2.64
C ASN A 93 8.08 -1.19 4.15
N TRP A 94 7.25 -1.93 4.91
CA TRP A 94 7.17 -1.76 6.35
C TRP A 94 8.47 -2.09 7.06
N ASP A 95 9.12 -3.20 6.69
CA ASP A 95 10.38 -3.60 7.32
C ASP A 95 11.51 -2.60 7.03
N ASP A 96 11.56 -2.07 5.81
CA ASP A 96 12.52 -1.02 5.45
C ASP A 96 12.27 0.26 6.25
N PHE A 97 11.01 0.61 6.48
CA PHE A 97 10.65 1.75 7.32
C PHE A 97 11.07 1.55 8.77
N VAL A 98 10.83 0.36 9.32
CA VAL A 98 11.27 0.02 10.69
C VAL A 98 12.80 0.12 10.79
N ASP A 99 13.54 -0.40 9.81
CA ASP A 99 14.99 -0.29 9.76
C ASP A 99 15.45 1.18 9.71
N PHE A 100 14.77 2.00 8.91
CA PHE A 100 15.04 3.44 8.88
C PHE A 100 14.88 4.06 10.26
N CYS A 101 13.79 3.74 10.97
CA CYS A 101 13.54 4.30 12.31
C CYS A 101 14.60 3.83 13.32
N VAL A 102 14.96 2.56 13.31
CA VAL A 102 15.99 2.03 14.22
C VAL A 102 17.35 2.67 13.94
N ASN A 103 17.74 2.76 12.67
CA ASN A 103 19.03 3.36 12.27
C ASN A 103 19.08 4.87 12.57
N SER A 104 17.93 5.53 12.62
CA SER A 104 17.81 6.96 12.96
C SER A 104 17.57 7.17 14.47
N GLU A 105 17.57 6.10 15.25
CA GLU A 105 17.29 6.12 16.69
C GLU A 105 15.87 6.63 17.03
N TYR A 106 14.91 6.38 16.13
CA TYR A 106 13.48 6.65 16.34
C TYR A 106 12.81 5.37 16.81
N TYR A 107 12.85 5.11 18.12
CA TYR A 107 12.37 3.86 18.70
C TYR A 107 10.86 3.92 18.99
N GLY A 108 10.23 2.76 19.00
CA GLY A 108 8.83 2.60 19.38
C GLY A 108 8.01 1.70 18.46
N ILE A 109 8.47 1.43 17.24
CA ILE A 109 7.73 0.59 16.28
C ILE A 109 8.44 -0.70 15.91
N GLU A 110 9.62 -0.96 16.45
CA GLU A 110 10.45 -2.12 16.09
C GLU A 110 9.77 -3.47 16.36
N ASN A 111 8.84 -3.51 17.31
CA ASN A 111 8.09 -4.73 17.63
C ASN A 111 6.94 -5.00 16.67
N LEU A 112 6.68 -4.10 15.71
CA LEU A 112 5.58 -4.22 14.76
C LEU A 112 6.04 -4.76 13.39
N SER A 113 7.32 -5.04 13.27
CA SER A 113 7.86 -5.56 12.02
C SER A 113 7.62 -7.06 11.85
#